data_6fe76d9e74403078266b57ce63f580e9
#
_entry.id   6fe76d9e74403078266b57ce63f580e9
#
_cell.length_a   1.000
_cell.length_b   1.000
_cell.length_c   1.000
_cell.angle_alpha   90.00
_cell.angle_beta   90.00
_cell.angle_gamma   90.00
#
_symmetry.space_group_name_H-M   'P 1'
#
loop_
_entity.id
_entity.type
_entity.pdbx_description
1 polymer ?
#
loop_
_entity_poly.entity_id
_entity_poly.type
_entity_poly.pdbx_seq_one_letter_code
_entity_poly.pdbx_strand_id
1 'polypeptide(L)'
;MASDNSVKFDDEYDIVVVGYGYAGGIAAIEAHDLGAKVLLVDKMANPGGISVCSYGAMRSAHNADEAFKYLKTTNGDRTPDDVVRALAEGMSRIEPYMRKLAEVNGAVVSPREKVANYPFDGYDTFYQTLIEEVPNFDPAAY
;
A
#
# COMPACT_ATOMS: atom_id res chain seq x y z
N MET A 1 16.31 7.85 49.64
CA MET A 1 16.61 6.88 48.58
C MET A 1 15.59 7.09 47.49
N ALA A 2 15.97 7.72 46.39
CA ALA A 2 15.12 7.82 45.22
C ALA A 2 15.03 6.43 44.59
N SER A 3 13.81 5.89 44.47
CA SER A 3 13.61 4.66 43.73
C SER A 3 13.95 4.96 42.27
N ASP A 4 14.96 4.31 41.75
CA ASP A 4 15.28 4.27 40.33
C ASP A 4 14.11 3.60 39.61
N ASN A 5 13.18 4.42 39.10
CA ASN A 5 12.04 4.00 38.29
C ASN A 5 12.45 3.96 36.80
N SER A 6 13.65 3.46 36.50
CA SER A 6 14.04 3.25 35.11
C SER A 6 13.11 2.21 34.48
N VAL A 7 12.33 2.64 33.52
CA VAL A 7 11.51 1.74 32.69
C VAL A 7 12.50 0.84 31.94
N LYS A 8 12.42 -0.46 32.20
CA LYS A 8 13.21 -1.43 31.44
C LYS A 8 12.45 -1.81 30.19
N PHE A 9 13.04 -1.55 29.05
CA PHE A 9 12.52 -2.00 27.76
C PHE A 9 13.09 -3.38 27.42
N ASP A 10 12.29 -4.21 26.74
CA ASP A 10 12.71 -5.54 26.32
C ASP A 10 13.51 -5.49 25.01
N ASP A 11 13.25 -4.50 24.15
CA ASP A 11 13.93 -4.31 22.88
C ASP A 11 13.88 -2.84 22.41
N GLU A 12 14.69 -2.52 21.40
CA GLU A 12 14.79 -1.19 20.79
C GLU A 12 14.70 -1.31 19.28
N TYR A 13 13.95 -0.39 18.64
CA TYR A 13 13.73 -0.33 17.20
C TYR A 13 13.89 1.11 16.71
N ASP A 14 14.36 1.27 15.48
CA ASP A 14 14.46 2.58 14.83
C ASP A 14 13.09 3.10 14.43
N ILE A 15 12.21 2.19 13.97
CA ILE A 15 10.85 2.53 13.50
C ILE A 15 9.86 1.51 14.03
N VAL A 16 8.73 2.02 14.54
CA VAL A 16 7.57 1.20 14.91
C VAL A 16 6.41 1.55 13.97
N VAL A 17 5.95 0.56 13.20
CA VAL A 17 4.78 0.66 12.32
C VAL A 17 3.58 0.03 13.03
N VAL A 18 2.50 0.79 13.18
CA VAL A 18 1.27 0.33 13.83
C VAL A 18 0.17 0.12 12.79
N GLY A 19 -0.24 -1.14 12.61
CA GLY A 19 -1.23 -1.58 11.63
C GLY A 19 -0.60 -2.27 10.42
N TYR A 20 -1.01 -3.51 10.15
CA TYR A 20 -0.49 -4.35 9.07
C TYR A 20 -1.51 -4.51 7.93
N GLY A 21 -2.04 -3.38 7.42
CA GLY A 21 -2.66 -3.29 6.10
C GLY A 21 -1.62 -2.96 5.04
N TYR A 22 -2.03 -2.69 3.79
CA TYR A 22 -1.09 -2.33 2.71
C TYR A 22 -0.16 -1.17 3.08
N ALA A 23 -0.70 -0.10 3.66
CA ALA A 23 0.11 1.07 4.02
C ALA A 23 1.20 0.72 5.05
N GLY A 24 0.85 -0.01 6.11
CA GLY A 24 1.82 -0.42 7.13
C GLY A 24 2.84 -1.42 6.59
N GLY A 25 2.39 -2.42 5.82
CA GLY A 25 3.30 -3.37 5.18
C GLY A 25 4.32 -2.68 4.27
N ILE A 26 3.88 -1.77 3.41
CA ILE A 26 4.78 -1.01 2.52
C ILE A 26 5.72 -0.12 3.34
N ALA A 27 5.23 0.59 4.35
CA ALA A 27 6.07 1.43 5.20
C ALA A 27 7.16 0.62 5.91
N ALA A 28 6.83 -0.59 6.38
CA ALA A 28 7.80 -1.48 7.02
C ALA A 28 8.86 -1.98 6.03
N ILE A 29 8.45 -2.36 4.80
CA ILE A 29 9.38 -2.81 3.74
C ILE A 29 10.34 -1.67 3.35
N GLU A 30 9.82 -0.48 3.06
CA GLU A 30 10.64 0.66 2.67
C GLU A 30 11.64 1.05 3.78
N ALA A 31 11.20 1.06 5.04
CA ALA A 31 12.08 1.35 6.16
C ALA A 31 13.18 0.29 6.33
N HIS A 32 12.82 -0.98 6.21
CA HIS A 32 13.76 -2.09 6.27
C HIS A 32 14.79 -2.05 5.13
N ASP A 33 14.34 -1.78 3.89
CA ASP A 33 15.21 -1.68 2.71
C ASP A 33 16.22 -0.52 2.83
N LEU A 34 15.89 0.50 3.63
CA LEU A 34 16.78 1.60 3.99
C LEU A 34 17.71 1.27 5.18
N GLY A 35 17.63 0.06 5.71
CA GLY A 35 18.52 -0.44 6.77
C GLY A 35 18.02 -0.20 8.20
N ALA A 36 16.78 0.26 8.39
CA ALA A 36 16.21 0.45 9.71
C ALA A 36 15.82 -0.89 10.37
N LYS A 37 16.00 -1.00 11.69
CA LYS A 37 15.41 -2.07 12.51
C LYS A 37 13.93 -1.72 12.73
N VAL A 38 13.03 -2.47 12.13
CA VAL A 38 11.59 -2.16 12.11
C VAL A 38 10.81 -3.13 12.99
N LEU A 39 9.91 -2.60 13.80
CA LEU A 39 8.86 -3.36 14.48
C LEU A 39 7.53 -3.06 13.81
N LEU A 40 6.87 -4.08 13.25
CA LEU A 40 5.52 -4.00 12.73
C LEU A 40 4.56 -4.68 13.71
N VAL A 41 3.56 -3.94 14.18
CA VAL A 41 2.56 -4.44 15.13
C VAL A 41 1.15 -4.26 14.59
N ASP A 42 0.27 -5.22 14.89
CA ASP A 42 -1.15 -5.11 14.58
C ASP A 42 -1.99 -5.53 15.79
N LYS A 43 -3.21 -5.00 15.90
CA LYS A 43 -4.13 -5.38 16.96
C LYS A 43 -4.78 -6.74 16.72
N MET A 44 -4.80 -7.20 15.47
CA MET A 44 -5.40 -8.47 15.06
C MET A 44 -4.35 -9.57 14.99
N ALA A 45 -4.74 -10.79 15.30
CA ALA A 45 -3.86 -11.96 15.16
C ALA A 45 -3.51 -12.23 13.68
N ASN A 46 -4.46 -11.95 12.76
CA ASN A 46 -4.23 -12.08 11.33
C ASN A 46 -3.96 -10.69 10.71
N PRO A 47 -2.88 -10.54 9.94
CA PRO A 47 -2.54 -9.28 9.28
C PRO A 47 -3.50 -8.93 8.13
N GLY A 48 -3.40 -7.71 7.63
CA GLY A 48 -4.05 -7.26 6.40
C GLY A 48 -5.17 -6.24 6.58
N GLY A 49 -5.86 -6.20 7.73
CA GLY A 49 -6.94 -5.25 7.99
C GLY A 49 -7.98 -5.25 6.86
N ILE A 50 -8.47 -4.05 6.46
CA ILE A 50 -9.43 -3.92 5.33
C ILE A 50 -8.80 -4.27 3.97
N SER A 51 -7.47 -4.27 3.86
CA SER A 51 -6.78 -4.57 2.60
C SER A 51 -7.04 -5.98 2.10
N VAL A 52 -7.36 -6.94 2.99
CA VAL A 52 -7.74 -8.31 2.57
C VAL A 52 -9.00 -8.35 1.70
N CYS A 53 -9.86 -7.33 1.82
CA CYS A 53 -11.08 -7.23 1.02
C CYS A 53 -10.83 -6.81 -0.44
N SER A 54 -9.59 -6.46 -0.80
CA SER A 54 -9.23 -6.00 -2.15
C SER A 54 -8.94 -7.13 -3.14
N TYR A 55 -8.91 -8.37 -2.71
CA TYR A 55 -8.49 -9.51 -3.55
C TYR A 55 -7.09 -9.37 -4.16
N GLY A 56 -6.18 -8.69 -3.48
CA GLY A 56 -4.86 -8.36 -4.05
C GLY A 56 -4.91 -7.30 -5.15
N ALA A 57 -6.08 -6.65 -5.36
CA ALA A 57 -6.25 -5.63 -6.37
C ALA A 57 -5.96 -4.23 -5.83
N MET A 58 -5.19 -3.47 -6.60
CA MET A 58 -4.89 -2.08 -6.34
C MET A 58 -5.28 -1.24 -7.54
N ARG A 59 -5.91 -0.08 -7.29
CA ARG A 59 -6.27 0.84 -8.36
C ARG A 59 -5.05 1.62 -8.83
N SER A 60 -4.69 1.45 -10.08
CA SER A 60 -3.54 2.05 -10.72
C SER A 60 -3.96 3.02 -11.82
N ALA A 61 -3.04 3.83 -12.31
CA ALA A 61 -3.28 4.75 -13.41
C ALA A 61 -2.09 4.76 -14.38
N HIS A 62 -2.38 4.82 -15.70
CA HIS A 62 -1.35 4.94 -16.72
C HIS A 62 -0.72 6.34 -16.74
N ASN A 63 -1.52 7.37 -16.45
CA ASN A 63 -1.10 8.76 -16.49
C ASN A 63 -1.57 9.52 -15.25
N ALA A 64 -0.62 10.12 -14.52
CA ALA A 64 -0.91 10.83 -13.28
C ALA A 64 -1.72 12.13 -13.51
N ASP A 65 -1.53 12.82 -14.63
CA ASP A 65 -2.27 14.05 -14.93
C ASP A 65 -3.73 13.77 -15.26
N GLU A 66 -3.99 12.72 -16.04
CA GLU A 66 -5.36 12.26 -16.32
C GLU A 66 -6.04 11.75 -15.05
N ALA A 67 -5.32 10.99 -14.22
CA ALA A 67 -5.83 10.55 -12.93
C ALA A 67 -6.15 11.74 -12.01
N PHE A 68 -5.30 12.76 -11.97
CA PHE A 68 -5.56 13.98 -11.20
C PHE A 68 -6.84 14.69 -11.66
N LYS A 69 -7.03 14.91 -12.98
CA LYS A 69 -8.24 15.54 -13.53
C LYS A 69 -9.49 14.78 -13.09
N TYR A 70 -9.49 13.46 -13.26
CA TYR A 70 -10.61 12.62 -12.88
C TYR A 70 -10.91 12.67 -11.38
N LEU A 71 -9.89 12.49 -10.55
CA LEU A 71 -10.01 12.51 -9.11
C LEU A 71 -10.49 13.88 -8.60
N LYS A 72 -9.99 14.97 -9.17
CA LYS A 72 -10.41 16.33 -8.85
C LYS A 72 -11.90 16.53 -9.13
N THR A 73 -12.38 16.09 -10.28
CA THR A 73 -13.80 16.16 -10.66
C THR A 73 -14.67 15.31 -9.72
N THR A 74 -14.24 14.08 -9.43
CA THR A 74 -15.07 13.13 -8.66
C THR A 74 -15.10 13.44 -7.16
N ASN A 75 -14.09 14.11 -6.61
CA ASN A 75 -14.09 14.47 -5.20
C ASN A 75 -14.85 15.77 -4.87
N GLY A 76 -15.26 16.55 -5.90
CA GLY A 76 -16.03 17.77 -5.74
C GLY A 76 -15.31 18.84 -4.91
N ASP A 77 -14.03 19.02 -5.13
CA ASP A 77 -13.16 19.98 -4.45
C ASP A 77 -13.08 19.83 -2.92
N ARG A 78 -13.38 18.65 -2.40
CA ARG A 78 -13.34 18.39 -0.94
C ARG A 78 -11.93 18.09 -0.43
N THR A 79 -11.01 17.73 -1.32
CA THR A 79 -9.63 17.38 -0.97
C THR A 79 -8.69 18.41 -1.59
N PRO A 80 -7.68 18.90 -0.85
CA PRO A 80 -6.66 19.80 -1.39
C PRO A 80 -5.94 19.22 -2.61
N ASP A 81 -5.57 20.09 -3.55
CA ASP A 81 -4.99 19.68 -4.84
C ASP A 81 -3.67 18.94 -4.71
N ASP A 82 -2.84 19.31 -3.75
CA ASP A 82 -1.57 18.64 -3.46
C ASP A 82 -1.78 17.20 -3.01
N VAL A 83 -2.82 16.94 -2.20
CA VAL A 83 -3.17 15.59 -1.74
C VAL A 83 -3.70 14.75 -2.92
N VAL A 84 -4.59 15.33 -3.74
CA VAL A 84 -5.11 14.64 -4.94
C VAL A 84 -3.97 14.35 -5.93
N ARG A 85 -3.03 15.29 -6.09
CA ARG A 85 -1.86 15.13 -6.93
C ARG A 85 -0.96 14.00 -6.43
N ALA A 86 -0.65 13.98 -5.15
CA ALA A 86 0.16 12.93 -4.54
C ALA A 86 -0.48 11.54 -4.71
N LEU A 87 -1.82 11.45 -4.59
CA LEU A 87 -2.54 10.20 -4.84
C LEU A 87 -2.43 9.77 -6.32
N ALA A 88 -2.66 10.67 -7.27
CA ALA A 88 -2.59 10.38 -8.69
C ALA A 88 -1.20 9.90 -9.13
N GLU A 89 -0.16 10.58 -8.65
CA GLU A 89 1.23 10.16 -8.86
C GLU A 89 1.56 8.83 -8.20
N GLY A 90 1.04 8.58 -7.00
CA GLY A 90 1.17 7.29 -6.33
C GLY A 90 0.55 6.16 -7.15
N MET A 91 -0.67 6.37 -7.68
CA MET A 91 -1.38 5.37 -8.50
C MET A 91 -0.62 5.00 -9.77
N SER A 92 0.12 5.92 -10.39
CA SER A 92 0.93 5.62 -11.58
C SER A 92 2.20 4.81 -11.28
N ARG A 93 2.58 4.69 -10.01
CA ARG A 93 3.77 3.96 -9.55
C ARG A 93 3.45 2.58 -8.94
N ILE A 94 2.17 2.24 -8.75
CA ILE A 94 1.78 1.00 -8.07
C ILE A 94 2.28 -0.23 -8.83
N GLU A 95 1.99 -0.36 -10.12
CA GLU A 95 2.35 -1.58 -10.85
C GLU A 95 3.87 -1.81 -10.92
N PRO A 96 4.71 -0.82 -11.30
CA PRO A 96 6.17 -1.00 -11.27
C PRO A 96 6.70 -1.41 -9.89
N TYR A 97 6.15 -0.83 -8.85
CA TYR A 97 6.53 -1.14 -7.48
C TYR A 97 6.13 -2.56 -7.08
N MET A 98 4.92 -2.98 -7.41
CA MET A 98 4.46 -4.34 -7.11
C MET A 98 5.24 -5.40 -7.88
N ARG A 99 5.65 -5.12 -9.13
CA ARG A 99 6.54 -6.00 -9.89
C ARG A 99 7.90 -6.15 -9.23
N LYS A 100 8.48 -5.05 -8.74
CA LYS A 100 9.73 -5.09 -7.95
C LYS A 100 9.58 -5.97 -6.71
N LEU A 101 8.50 -5.82 -5.95
CA LEU A 101 8.25 -6.65 -4.77
C LEU A 101 8.05 -8.14 -5.13
N ALA A 102 7.38 -8.41 -6.25
CA ALA A 102 7.14 -9.77 -6.72
C ALA A 102 8.42 -10.53 -7.07
N GLU A 103 9.52 -9.84 -7.40
CA GLU A 103 10.82 -10.48 -7.67
C GLU A 103 11.35 -11.25 -6.45
N VAL A 104 10.96 -10.86 -5.23
CA VAL A 104 11.41 -11.50 -3.99
C VAL A 104 10.90 -12.93 -3.85
N ASN A 105 9.68 -13.20 -4.30
CA ASN A 105 9.02 -14.50 -4.10
C ASN A 105 8.41 -15.10 -5.37
N GLY A 106 8.58 -14.46 -6.52
CA GLY A 106 8.04 -14.91 -7.80
C GLY A 106 6.53 -14.75 -7.93
N ALA A 107 5.92 -13.81 -7.18
CA ALA A 107 4.50 -13.53 -7.28
C ALA A 107 4.11 -13.07 -8.70
N VAL A 108 2.90 -13.46 -9.14
CA VAL A 108 2.36 -13.09 -10.45
C VAL A 108 1.60 -11.77 -10.32
N VAL A 109 2.09 -10.74 -10.99
CA VAL A 109 1.47 -9.41 -11.04
C VAL A 109 0.86 -9.20 -12.41
N SER A 110 -0.45 -8.96 -12.47
CA SER A 110 -1.21 -8.78 -13.72
C SER A 110 -1.96 -7.46 -13.73
N PRO A 111 -1.94 -6.71 -14.86
CA PRO A 111 -2.83 -5.58 -15.06
C PRO A 111 -4.21 -6.06 -15.53
N ARG A 112 -5.26 -5.45 -15.02
CA ARG A 112 -6.63 -5.58 -15.52
C ARG A 112 -7.10 -4.24 -16.06
N GLU A 113 -7.07 -4.08 -17.36
CA GLU A 113 -7.26 -2.81 -18.07
C GLU A 113 -8.69 -2.25 -17.98
N LYS A 114 -9.70 -3.10 -17.88
CA LYS A 114 -11.09 -2.64 -17.91
C LYS A 114 -11.66 -2.52 -16.51
N VAL A 115 -11.70 -1.30 -16.00
CA VAL A 115 -12.40 -0.95 -14.76
C VAL A 115 -13.53 0.02 -15.05
N ALA A 116 -14.68 -0.21 -14.39
CA ALA A 116 -15.82 0.69 -14.50
C ALA A 116 -15.52 2.01 -13.76
N ASN A 117 -15.68 3.12 -14.48
CA ASN A 117 -15.53 4.47 -13.97
C ASN A 117 -16.68 5.36 -14.43
N TYR A 118 -16.90 6.49 -13.76
CA TYR A 118 -17.78 7.53 -14.28
C TYR A 118 -17.17 8.19 -15.53
N PRO A 119 -17.97 8.60 -16.52
CA PRO A 119 -17.47 9.14 -17.80
C PRO A 119 -17.03 10.61 -17.68
N PHE A 120 -16.08 10.88 -16.77
CA PHE A 120 -15.43 12.18 -16.64
C PHE A 120 -14.05 12.14 -17.30
N ASP A 121 -13.48 13.30 -17.60
CA ASP A 121 -12.15 13.42 -18.20
C ASP A 121 -11.11 12.62 -17.40
N GLY A 122 -10.31 11.83 -18.10
CA GLY A 122 -9.29 10.97 -17.51
C GLY A 122 -9.80 9.63 -16.98
N TYR A 123 -11.09 9.28 -17.22
CA TYR A 123 -11.68 8.04 -16.69
C TYR A 123 -11.01 6.76 -17.19
N ASP A 124 -10.46 6.79 -18.39
CA ASP A 124 -9.86 5.66 -19.10
C ASP A 124 -8.39 5.41 -18.72
N THR A 125 -7.78 6.30 -17.93
CA THR A 125 -6.41 6.11 -17.43
C THR A 125 -6.32 5.03 -16.36
N PHE A 126 -7.45 4.64 -15.74
CA PHE A 126 -7.42 3.72 -14.59
C PHE A 126 -7.50 2.27 -15.02
N TYR A 127 -6.72 1.46 -14.34
CA TYR A 127 -6.74 0.01 -14.40
C TYR A 127 -6.54 -0.58 -12.99
N GLN A 128 -6.53 -1.88 -12.87
CA GLN A 128 -6.19 -2.56 -11.62
C GLN A 128 -4.89 -3.34 -11.79
N THR A 129 -3.99 -3.19 -10.83
CA THR A 129 -2.87 -4.12 -10.63
C THR A 129 -3.32 -5.19 -9.66
N LEU A 130 -3.21 -6.46 -10.06
CA LEU A 130 -3.57 -7.61 -9.24
C LEU A 130 -2.34 -8.44 -8.88
N ILE A 131 -2.36 -8.99 -7.69
CA ILE A 131 -1.51 -10.12 -7.32
C ILE A 131 -2.37 -11.37 -7.48
N GLU A 132 -2.12 -12.16 -8.53
CA GLU A 132 -2.94 -13.34 -8.86
C GLU A 132 -2.46 -14.60 -8.16
N GLU A 133 -1.15 -14.72 -7.98
CA GLU A 133 -0.55 -15.89 -7.36
C GLU A 133 0.69 -15.49 -6.56
N VAL A 134 0.85 -16.10 -5.41
CA VAL A 134 2.08 -16.05 -4.62
C VAL A 134 2.57 -17.50 -4.47
N PRO A 135 3.65 -17.90 -5.15
CA PRO A 135 4.16 -19.28 -5.10
C PRO A 135 4.50 -19.70 -3.67
N ASN A 136 4.13 -20.93 -3.34
CA ASN A 136 4.36 -21.52 -2.01
C ASN A 136 3.68 -20.77 -0.84
N PHE A 137 2.70 -19.93 -1.11
CA PHE A 137 1.91 -19.31 -0.07
C PHE A 137 0.91 -20.33 0.49
N ASP A 138 1.02 -20.60 1.80
CA ASP A 138 0.04 -21.40 2.52
C ASP A 138 -0.85 -20.46 3.37
N PRO A 139 -2.09 -20.21 2.97
CA PRO A 139 -2.98 -19.34 3.73
C PRO A 139 -3.37 -19.92 5.10
N ALA A 140 -3.18 -21.23 5.32
CA ALA A 140 -3.44 -21.87 6.61
C ALA A 140 -2.31 -21.66 7.63
N ALA A 141 -1.15 -21.20 7.18
CA ALA A 141 -0.01 -20.87 8.06
C ALA A 141 -0.15 -19.51 8.75
N TYR A 142 -1.19 -18.73 8.42
CA TYR A 142 -1.49 -17.41 8.96
C TYR A 142 -2.91 -17.40 9.54
#